data_cf72b7b92e8a57a3a6f01e5f3aa2007a
#
_entry.id   cf72b7b92e8a57a3a6f01e5f3aa2007a
#
_cell.length_a   1.000
_cell.length_b   1.000
_cell.length_c   1.000
_cell.angle_alpha   90.00
_cell.angle_beta   90.00
_cell.angle_gamma   90.00
#
_symmetry.space_group_name_H-M   'P 1'
#
loop_
_entity.id
_entity.type
_entity.pdbx_description
1 polymer ?
#
loop_
_entity_poly.entity_id
_entity_poly.type
_entity_poly.pdbx_seq_one_letter_code
_entity_poly.pdbx_strand_id
1 'polypeptide(L)'
;MSTPDFIREIRATAGQQLLLLPGVTAIVFDDEGRVLLGRRTDTGKWAVIGGICEPGEQPAATAEREVFEETAVRCVAERVVLTQALEPVQYANGDRCQYLDVTFRCRATGGEARVNDDESLDVAWFPVDALPPLDEFGLFRIKQSLTDEPTWFEPTAQR
;
A
#
# COMPACT_ATOMS: atom_id res chain seq x y z
N MET A 1 6.56 -10.41 -1.64
CA MET A 1 6.68 -9.52 -2.85
C MET A 1 7.81 -10.02 -3.71
N SER A 2 7.48 -10.44 -4.89
CA SER A 2 8.52 -10.65 -5.89
C SER A 2 9.07 -9.27 -6.27
N THR A 3 10.37 -9.06 -6.08
CA THR A 3 10.98 -7.79 -6.46
C THR A 3 10.76 -7.55 -7.96
N PRO A 4 10.16 -6.41 -8.36
CA PRO A 4 9.95 -6.08 -9.76
C PRO A 4 11.24 -6.15 -10.60
N ASP A 5 11.13 -6.53 -11.86
CA ASP A 5 12.27 -6.72 -12.75
C ASP A 5 13.16 -5.48 -12.86
N PHE A 6 12.56 -4.30 -12.99
CA PHE A 6 13.33 -3.05 -13.08
C PHE A 6 14.16 -2.77 -11.82
N ILE A 7 13.70 -3.17 -10.64
CA ILE A 7 14.47 -3.04 -9.39
C ILE A 7 15.64 -4.03 -9.41
N ARG A 8 15.42 -5.28 -9.88
CA ARG A 8 16.51 -6.24 -10.03
C ARG A 8 17.59 -5.75 -10.99
N GLU A 9 17.20 -5.12 -12.10
CA GLU A 9 18.12 -4.51 -13.06
C GLU A 9 18.92 -3.36 -12.42
N ILE A 10 18.27 -2.45 -11.68
CA ILE A 10 18.97 -1.38 -10.96
C ILE A 10 19.92 -1.97 -9.93
N ARG A 11 19.50 -2.98 -9.17
CA ARG A 11 20.32 -3.64 -8.15
C ARG A 11 21.55 -4.32 -8.73
N ALA A 12 21.49 -4.84 -9.95
CA ALA A 12 22.64 -5.43 -10.64
C ALA A 12 23.83 -4.44 -10.79
N THR A 13 23.53 -3.14 -10.84
CA THR A 13 24.55 -2.07 -10.93
C THR A 13 24.74 -1.34 -9.59
N ALA A 14 23.67 -0.97 -8.93
CA ALA A 14 23.69 -0.18 -7.69
C ALA A 14 24.02 -1.02 -6.44
N GLY A 15 23.93 -2.35 -6.51
CA GLY A 15 24.14 -3.21 -5.37
C GLY A 15 23.15 -2.88 -4.25
N GLN A 16 23.64 -2.76 -3.00
CA GLN A 16 22.85 -2.50 -1.81
C GLN A 16 22.74 -1.00 -1.44
N GLN A 17 23.01 -0.10 -2.38
CA GLN A 17 22.79 1.33 -2.16
C GLN A 17 21.31 1.61 -1.82
N LEU A 18 21.09 2.66 -1.03
CA LEU A 18 19.73 3.10 -0.74
C LEU A 18 19.02 3.55 -2.01
N LEU A 19 17.91 2.92 -2.35
CA LEU A 19 17.03 3.34 -3.45
C LEU A 19 15.83 4.09 -2.89
N LEU A 20 15.56 5.28 -3.43
CA LEU A 20 14.31 5.98 -3.20
C LEU A 20 13.31 5.54 -4.27
N LEU A 21 12.23 4.90 -3.84
CA LEU A 21 11.25 4.26 -4.72
C LEU A 21 9.85 4.87 -4.52
N PRO A 22 9.07 5.04 -5.61
CA PRO A 22 7.68 5.44 -5.50
C PRO A 22 6.83 4.26 -5.02
N GLY A 23 6.20 4.42 -3.86
CA GLY A 23 5.25 3.47 -3.31
C GLY A 23 3.83 3.99 -3.34
N VAL A 24 2.87 3.09 -3.36
CA VAL A 24 1.45 3.41 -3.21
C VAL A 24 0.83 2.57 -2.11
N THR A 25 -0.16 3.14 -1.45
CA THR A 25 -1.04 2.44 -0.52
C THR A 25 -2.49 2.67 -0.94
N ALA A 26 -3.29 1.61 -0.98
CA ALA A 26 -4.70 1.67 -1.32
C ALA A 26 -5.55 1.34 -0.09
N ILE A 27 -6.38 2.29 0.34
CA ILE A 27 -7.39 2.08 1.37
C ILE A 27 -8.72 1.91 0.66
N VAL A 28 -9.15 0.66 0.53
CA VAL A 28 -10.32 0.28 -0.27
C VAL A 28 -11.53 0.09 0.63
N PHE A 29 -12.61 0.79 0.31
CA PHE A 29 -13.89 0.63 0.99
C PHE A 29 -14.93 0.00 0.07
N ASP A 30 -15.76 -0.87 0.63
CA ASP A 30 -16.96 -1.37 -0.03
C ASP A 30 -18.18 -0.45 0.20
N ASP A 31 -19.34 -0.85 -0.35
CA ASP A 31 -20.59 -0.08 -0.22
C ASP A 31 -21.14 -0.07 1.22
N GLU A 32 -20.68 -0.97 2.08
CA GLU A 32 -21.01 -1.01 3.50
C GLU A 32 -20.05 -0.21 4.37
N GLY A 33 -19.02 0.42 3.77
CA GLY A 33 -18.00 1.19 4.48
C GLY A 33 -16.95 0.33 5.19
N ARG A 34 -16.87 -0.97 4.87
CA ARG A 34 -15.83 -1.86 5.38
C ARG A 34 -14.53 -1.65 4.60
N VAL A 35 -13.40 -1.80 5.27
CA VAL A 35 -12.07 -1.69 4.67
C VAL A 35 -11.49 -3.06 4.32
N LEU A 36 -10.85 -3.15 3.16
CA LEU A 36 -10.16 -4.34 2.68
C LEU A 36 -8.76 -4.43 3.28
N LEU A 37 -8.43 -5.57 3.86
CA LEU A 37 -7.11 -5.85 4.39
C LEU A 37 -6.59 -7.19 3.89
N GLY A 38 -5.26 -7.31 3.76
CA GLY A 38 -4.55 -8.56 3.51
C GLY A 38 -3.76 -8.98 4.73
N ARG A 39 -3.71 -10.29 4.99
CA ARG A 39 -2.84 -10.86 6.03
C ARG A 39 -1.54 -11.32 5.38
N ARG A 40 -0.44 -10.68 5.71
CA ARG A 40 0.84 -10.88 5.04
C ARG A 40 1.48 -12.23 5.33
N THR A 41 2.09 -12.86 4.33
CA THR A 41 2.82 -14.14 4.49
C THR A 41 4.10 -13.97 5.29
N ASP A 42 4.80 -12.83 5.17
CA ASP A 42 6.09 -12.58 5.82
C ASP A 42 5.99 -12.28 7.33
N THR A 43 4.93 -11.62 7.76
CA THR A 43 4.74 -11.21 9.16
C THR A 43 3.59 -11.91 9.87
N GLY A 44 2.66 -12.52 9.11
CA GLY A 44 1.41 -13.08 9.63
C GLY A 44 0.41 -12.03 10.14
N LYS A 45 0.68 -10.75 9.92
CA LYS A 45 -0.14 -9.63 10.40
C LYS A 45 -1.07 -9.12 9.30
N TRP A 46 -2.21 -8.58 9.72
CA TRP A 46 -3.09 -7.82 8.83
C TRP A 46 -2.46 -6.47 8.48
N ALA A 47 -2.62 -6.05 7.25
CA ALA A 47 -2.07 -4.81 6.71
C ALA A 47 -2.97 -4.23 5.61
N VAL A 48 -2.80 -2.95 5.35
CA VAL A 48 -3.36 -2.29 4.18
C VAL A 48 -2.64 -2.75 2.92
N ILE A 49 -3.31 -2.67 1.76
CA ILE A 49 -2.76 -3.11 0.47
C ILE A 49 -1.85 -2.01 -0.09
N GLY A 50 -0.75 -2.40 -0.71
CA GLY A 50 0.16 -1.46 -1.34
C GLY A 50 1.26 -2.13 -2.14
N GLY A 51 1.94 -1.34 -2.93
CA GLY A 51 3.02 -1.83 -3.78
C GLY A 51 3.89 -0.72 -4.35
N ILE A 52 4.70 -1.06 -5.33
CA ILE A 52 5.68 -0.17 -5.95
C ILE A 52 5.20 0.19 -7.35
N CYS A 53 5.23 1.49 -7.70
CA CYS A 53 4.98 1.92 -9.07
C CYS A 53 6.06 1.37 -10.00
N GLU A 54 5.64 0.80 -11.10
CA GLU A 54 6.54 0.36 -12.16
C GLU A 54 6.74 1.48 -13.21
N PRO A 55 7.87 1.46 -13.96
CA PRO A 55 8.10 2.42 -15.03
C PRO A 55 6.93 2.47 -16.02
N GLY A 56 6.39 3.67 -16.24
CA GLY A 56 5.25 3.91 -17.13
C GLY A 56 3.89 3.88 -16.44
N GLU A 57 3.80 3.42 -15.20
CA GLU A 57 2.54 3.45 -14.43
C GLU A 57 2.25 4.82 -13.81
N GLN A 58 0.98 5.17 -13.76
CA GLN A 58 0.49 6.24 -12.89
C GLN A 58 0.21 5.67 -11.49
N PRO A 59 0.44 6.42 -10.40
CA PRO A 59 0.24 5.92 -9.04
C PRO A 59 -1.16 5.35 -8.77
N ALA A 60 -2.21 5.95 -9.33
CA ALA A 60 -3.57 5.43 -9.20
C ALA A 60 -3.73 4.05 -9.89
N ALA A 61 -3.14 3.88 -11.08
CA ALA A 61 -3.17 2.60 -11.78
C ALA A 61 -2.41 1.52 -11.02
N THR A 62 -1.26 1.87 -10.41
CA THR A 62 -0.54 0.96 -9.52
C THR A 62 -1.40 0.52 -8.33
N ALA A 63 -2.08 1.47 -7.67
CA ALA A 63 -2.95 1.14 -6.53
C ALA A 63 -4.06 0.16 -6.93
N GLU A 64 -4.72 0.40 -8.06
CA GLU A 64 -5.79 -0.48 -8.58
C GLU A 64 -5.27 -1.86 -8.99
N ARG A 65 -4.07 -1.94 -9.61
CA ARG A 65 -3.40 -3.19 -9.97
C ARG A 65 -3.04 -4.01 -8.74
N GLU A 66 -2.37 -3.44 -7.76
CA GLU A 66 -1.95 -4.12 -6.53
C GLU A 66 -3.15 -4.66 -5.76
N VAL A 67 -4.23 -3.88 -5.64
CA VAL A 67 -5.47 -4.35 -5.02
C VAL A 67 -6.01 -5.59 -5.75
N PHE A 68 -6.06 -5.57 -7.07
CA PHE A 68 -6.56 -6.72 -7.83
C PHE A 68 -5.63 -7.93 -7.73
N GLU A 69 -4.32 -7.72 -7.84
CA GLU A 69 -3.31 -8.80 -7.78
C GLU A 69 -3.33 -9.52 -6.44
N GLU A 70 -3.37 -8.77 -5.32
CA GLU A 70 -3.36 -9.37 -3.99
C GLU A 70 -4.72 -9.93 -3.56
N THR A 71 -5.84 -9.33 -3.99
CA THR A 71 -7.15 -9.56 -3.35
C THR A 71 -8.26 -10.01 -4.29
N ALA A 72 -8.06 -9.99 -5.61
CA ALA A 72 -9.09 -10.19 -6.64
C ALA A 72 -10.26 -9.17 -6.59
N VAL A 73 -10.17 -8.12 -5.77
CA VAL A 73 -11.12 -7.02 -5.76
C VAL A 73 -10.73 -5.99 -6.81
N ARG A 74 -11.71 -5.49 -7.56
CA ARG A 74 -11.55 -4.35 -8.46
C ARG A 74 -11.96 -3.08 -7.71
N CYS A 75 -11.21 -2.03 -7.89
CA CYS A 75 -11.51 -0.75 -7.28
C CYS A 75 -11.18 0.42 -8.23
N VAL A 76 -11.60 1.60 -7.86
CA VAL A 76 -11.22 2.86 -8.47
C VAL A 76 -10.62 3.77 -7.41
N ALA A 77 -9.49 4.38 -7.72
CA ALA A 77 -8.88 5.40 -6.88
C ALA A 77 -9.68 6.70 -6.99
N GLU A 78 -10.14 7.23 -5.85
CA GLU A 78 -11.02 8.41 -5.82
C GLU A 78 -10.25 9.69 -5.48
N ARG A 79 -9.31 9.61 -4.55
CA ARG A 79 -8.47 10.77 -4.16
C ARG A 79 -7.20 10.34 -3.44
N VAL A 80 -6.20 11.20 -3.47
CA VAL A 80 -5.01 11.09 -2.62
C VAL A 80 -5.35 11.60 -1.23
N VAL A 81 -5.13 10.79 -0.21
CA VAL A 81 -5.41 11.15 1.19
C VAL A 81 -4.17 11.51 1.98
N LEU A 82 -3.00 11.04 1.52
CA LEU A 82 -1.74 11.25 2.22
C LEU A 82 -0.56 11.07 1.26
N THR A 83 0.50 11.87 1.47
CA THR A 83 1.82 11.65 0.88
C THR A 83 2.87 11.72 1.98
N GLN A 84 3.81 10.78 2.00
CA GLN A 84 4.82 10.70 3.04
C GLN A 84 6.09 9.99 2.55
N ALA A 85 7.26 10.56 2.85
CA ALA A 85 8.50 9.82 2.76
C ALA A 85 8.63 8.94 4.02
N LEU A 86 8.76 7.64 3.83
CA LEU A 86 8.89 6.68 4.92
C LEU A 86 10.34 6.61 5.41
N GLU A 87 10.55 6.06 6.61
CA GLU A 87 11.90 5.74 7.06
C GLU A 87 12.55 4.66 6.17
N PRO A 88 13.88 4.73 5.95
CA PRO A 88 14.57 3.69 5.22
C PRO A 88 14.41 2.32 5.88
N VAL A 89 14.18 1.30 5.07
CA VAL A 89 14.14 -0.10 5.51
C VAL A 89 15.30 -0.87 4.91
N GLN A 90 15.80 -1.85 5.67
CA GLN A 90 16.76 -2.84 5.18
C GLN A 90 16.12 -4.22 5.21
N TYR A 91 16.15 -4.89 4.08
CA TYR A 91 15.62 -6.23 3.92
C TYR A 91 16.64 -7.30 4.33
N ALA A 92 16.19 -8.53 4.55
CA ALA A 92 17.05 -9.63 4.98
C ALA A 92 18.19 -9.95 3.99
N ASN A 93 17.99 -9.68 2.69
CA ASN A 93 19.01 -9.83 1.65
C ASN A 93 20.04 -8.68 1.63
N GLY A 94 19.92 -7.69 2.52
CA GLY A 94 20.78 -6.52 2.60
C GLY A 94 20.35 -5.32 1.75
N ASP A 95 19.34 -5.45 0.92
CA ASP A 95 18.80 -4.35 0.13
C ASP A 95 18.22 -3.26 1.01
N ARG A 96 18.50 -2.01 0.63
CA ARG A 96 18.02 -0.82 1.35
C ARG A 96 17.10 -0.01 0.46
N CYS A 97 15.91 0.28 0.96
CA CYS A 97 14.90 1.09 0.27
C CYS A 97 14.32 2.16 1.18
N GLN A 98 13.95 3.26 0.59
CA GLN A 98 13.09 4.28 1.18
C GLN A 98 11.95 4.54 0.20
N TYR A 99 10.73 4.64 0.72
CA TYR A 99 9.55 4.83 -0.14
C TYR A 99 9.00 6.25 0.02
N LEU A 100 8.72 6.89 -1.11
CA LEU A 100 7.79 8.02 -1.16
C LEU A 100 6.40 7.42 -1.38
N ASP A 101 5.60 7.32 -0.32
CA ASP A 101 4.28 6.72 -0.36
C ASP A 101 3.21 7.73 -0.77
N VAL A 102 2.35 7.33 -1.70
CA VAL A 102 1.13 8.02 -2.08
C VAL A 102 -0.05 7.14 -1.70
N THR A 103 -0.81 7.54 -0.69
CA THR A 103 -1.97 6.79 -0.23
C THR A 103 -3.24 7.27 -0.89
N PHE A 104 -3.99 6.35 -1.50
CA PHE A 104 -5.29 6.59 -2.12
C PHE A 104 -6.43 6.05 -1.26
N ARG A 105 -7.51 6.84 -1.16
CA ARG A 105 -8.83 6.28 -0.87
C ARG A 105 -9.38 5.69 -2.15
N CYS A 106 -9.80 4.43 -2.09
CA CYS A 106 -10.35 3.69 -3.21
C CYS A 106 -11.76 3.18 -2.87
N ARG A 107 -12.59 3.01 -3.89
CA ARG A 107 -13.92 2.41 -3.79
C ARG A 107 -13.95 1.11 -4.57
N ALA A 108 -14.39 0.04 -3.93
CA ALA A 108 -14.59 -1.25 -4.59
C ALA A 108 -15.67 -1.14 -5.68
N THR A 109 -15.41 -1.75 -6.84
CA THR A 109 -16.30 -1.74 -7.99
C THR A 109 -16.72 -3.14 -8.43
N GLY A 110 -16.11 -4.19 -7.89
CA GLY A 110 -16.44 -5.57 -8.20
C GLY A 110 -15.38 -6.55 -7.73
N GLY A 111 -15.58 -7.81 -8.08
CA GLY A 111 -14.73 -8.91 -7.61
C GLY A 111 -15.18 -9.42 -6.24
N GLU A 112 -14.64 -10.57 -5.86
CA GLU A 112 -14.86 -11.20 -4.57
C GLU A 112 -13.52 -11.29 -3.84
N ALA A 113 -13.45 -10.73 -2.63
CA ALA A 113 -12.25 -10.70 -1.84
C ALA A 113 -11.75 -12.11 -1.52
N ARG A 114 -10.56 -12.43 -1.99
CA ARG A 114 -9.86 -13.70 -1.74
C ARG A 114 -8.37 -13.51 -1.91
N VAL A 115 -7.59 -14.42 -1.36
CA VAL A 115 -6.17 -14.52 -1.68
C VAL A 115 -6.01 -14.78 -3.18
N ASN A 116 -5.25 -13.94 -3.85
CA ASN A 116 -5.08 -13.99 -5.30
C ASN A 116 -3.61 -14.06 -5.76
N ASP A 117 -2.68 -13.98 -4.82
CA ASP A 117 -1.24 -14.18 -5.03
C ASP A 117 -0.61 -14.96 -3.87
N ASP A 118 0.71 -15.00 -3.79
CA ASP A 118 1.48 -15.66 -2.73
C ASP A 118 1.91 -14.71 -1.59
N GLU A 119 1.51 -13.45 -1.64
CA GLU A 119 1.87 -12.43 -0.65
C GLU A 119 0.94 -12.41 0.55
N SER A 120 -0.28 -12.88 0.38
CA SER A 120 -1.31 -12.90 1.42
C SER A 120 -1.67 -14.31 1.88
N LEU A 121 -1.79 -14.48 3.20
CA LEU A 121 -2.34 -15.69 3.84
C LEU A 121 -3.87 -15.66 3.86
N ASP A 122 -4.44 -14.48 3.89
CA ASP A 122 -5.88 -14.24 3.99
C ASP A 122 -6.21 -12.83 3.49
N VAL A 123 -7.44 -12.62 3.02
CA VAL A 123 -7.98 -11.33 2.57
C VAL A 123 -9.40 -11.21 3.08
N ALA A 124 -9.73 -10.10 3.74
CA ALA A 124 -11.06 -9.90 4.29
C ALA A 124 -11.46 -8.41 4.38
N TRP A 125 -12.77 -8.20 4.44
CA TRP A 125 -13.41 -6.93 4.74
C TRP A 125 -13.64 -6.77 6.23
N PHE A 126 -13.27 -5.62 6.78
CA PHE A 126 -13.45 -5.32 8.20
C PHE A 126 -14.26 -4.04 8.41
N PRO A 127 -15.24 -4.04 9.31
CA PRO A 127 -15.85 -2.80 9.77
C PRO A 127 -14.77 -1.88 10.37
N VAL A 128 -14.85 -0.57 10.10
CA VAL A 128 -13.84 0.39 10.57
C VAL A 128 -13.81 0.57 12.09
N ASP A 129 -14.89 0.17 12.78
CA ASP A 129 -15.00 0.15 14.24
C ASP A 129 -14.64 -1.21 14.86
N ALA A 130 -14.27 -2.21 14.06
CA ALA A 130 -13.88 -3.56 14.48
C ALA A 130 -12.66 -4.08 13.67
N LEU A 131 -11.63 -3.25 13.55
CA LEU A 131 -10.41 -3.62 12.86
C LEU A 131 -9.60 -4.67 13.62
N PRO A 132 -8.92 -5.60 12.93
CA PRO A 132 -7.93 -6.46 13.56
C PRO A 132 -6.73 -5.62 14.04
N PRO A 133 -5.81 -6.18 14.83
CA PRO A 133 -4.58 -5.50 15.17
C PRO A 133 -3.80 -5.07 13.91
N LEU A 134 -3.55 -3.78 13.78
CA LEU A 134 -2.79 -3.14 12.71
C LEU A 134 -1.65 -2.32 13.31
N ASP A 135 -0.62 -2.07 12.51
CA ASP A 135 0.43 -1.10 12.86
C ASP A 135 -0.07 0.34 12.74
N GLU A 136 0.72 1.27 13.27
CA GLU A 136 0.40 2.70 13.21
C GLU A 136 0.33 3.22 11.78
N PHE A 137 1.12 2.65 10.88
CA PHE A 137 1.11 3.01 9.46
C PHE A 137 -0.28 2.77 8.83
N GLY A 138 -0.83 1.56 9.00
CA GLY A 138 -2.15 1.21 8.47
C GLY A 138 -3.28 1.98 9.14
N LEU A 139 -3.25 2.08 10.48
CA LEU A 139 -4.28 2.81 11.24
C LEU A 139 -4.35 4.29 10.85
N PHE A 140 -3.21 4.96 10.69
CA PHE A 140 -3.17 6.36 10.29
C PHE A 140 -3.77 6.58 8.90
N ARG A 141 -3.45 5.72 7.94
CA ARG A 141 -3.96 5.81 6.57
C ARG A 141 -5.45 5.54 6.47
N ILE A 142 -5.95 4.56 7.20
CA ILE A 142 -7.41 4.30 7.30
C ILE A 142 -8.11 5.53 7.89
N LYS A 143 -7.59 6.09 8.97
CA LYS A 143 -8.15 7.28 9.61
C LYS A 143 -8.20 8.47 8.66
N GLN A 144 -7.14 8.76 7.93
CA GLN A 144 -7.11 9.84 6.96
C GLN A 144 -8.11 9.61 5.81
N SER A 145 -8.31 8.35 5.42
CA SER A 145 -9.26 7.99 4.36
C SER A 145 -10.72 8.15 4.78
N LEU A 146 -11.02 8.19 6.07
CA LEU A 146 -12.37 8.37 6.61
C LEU A 146 -12.78 9.85 6.76
N THR A 147 -11.84 10.78 6.58
CA THR A 147 -12.10 12.22 6.70
C THR A 147 -12.23 12.86 5.32
N ASP A 148 -12.88 14.03 5.25
CA ASP A 148 -12.92 14.90 4.07
C ASP A 148 -11.86 16.00 4.14
N GLU A 149 -10.88 15.85 5.03
CA GLU A 149 -9.76 16.76 5.17
C GLU A 149 -8.90 16.80 3.89
N PRO A 150 -8.19 17.89 3.61
CA PRO A 150 -7.21 17.94 2.53
C PRO A 150 -6.16 16.82 2.66
N THR A 151 -5.53 16.50 1.54
CA THR A 151 -4.42 15.53 1.51
C THR A 151 -3.38 15.86 2.58
N TRP A 152 -3.16 14.92 3.48
CA TRP A 152 -2.16 15.09 4.54
C TRP A 152 -0.75 14.98 3.98
N PHE A 153 0.11 15.83 4.46
CA PHE A 153 1.57 15.74 4.27
C PHE A 153 2.27 16.17 5.56
N GLU A 154 3.44 15.66 5.80
CA GLU A 154 4.22 16.04 6.97
C GLU A 154 4.68 17.50 6.84
N PRO A 155 4.26 18.40 7.74
CA PRO A 155 4.67 19.79 7.66
C PRO A 155 6.16 19.92 7.95
N THR A 156 6.84 20.81 7.23
CA THR A 156 8.22 21.17 7.53
C THR A 156 8.31 21.74 8.94
N ALA A 157 9.25 21.21 9.73
CA ALA A 157 9.54 21.81 11.02
C ALA A 157 9.86 23.31 10.83
N GLN A 158 9.19 24.16 11.61
CA GLN A 158 9.55 25.58 11.63
C GLN A 158 10.99 25.67 12.12
N ARG A 159 11.87 26.21 11.28
CA ARG A 159 13.27 26.49 11.62
C ARG A 159 13.37 27.71 12.54
#